data_51840429addcf6171b2533adc1d4e4ee
#
_entry.id   51840429addcf6171b2533adc1d4e4ee
#
_cell.length_a   1.000
_cell.length_b   1.000
_cell.length_c   1.000
_cell.angle_alpha   90.00
_cell.angle_beta   90.00
_cell.angle_gamma   90.00
#
_symmetry.space_group_name_H-M   'P 1'
#
loop_
_entity.id
_entity.type
_entity.pdbx_description
1 polymer ?
#
loop_
_entity_poly.entity_id
_entity_poly.type
_entity_poly.pdbx_seq_one_letter_code
_entity_poly.pdbx_strand_id
1 'polypeptide(L)'
;MNEIFRNIPAGGTVFNCITILIGSSIGLAAGKFIPEKMQGTIFNCLGLFTLYVGINMTLGTKHSIAVLLSLVLGTITGEILGIEKKLNSLGDILKAKLHAKDSGFTQGFVSASLLFCVGSMAIIGAFEDGIRHNPEILMTKGVMDGIVSVLFAGSFGVGALFSIFPLFIYQGALTFLGVWAEPFITA
;
A
#
# COMPACT_ATOMS: atom_id res chain seq x y z
N MET A 1 3.98 -17.33 14.21
CA MET A 1 4.32 -16.47 13.04
C MET A 1 4.72 -15.06 13.49
N ASN A 2 4.03 -14.47 14.45
CA ASN A 2 4.32 -13.12 14.94
C ASN A 2 5.74 -12.99 15.54
N GLU A 3 6.25 -13.99 16.24
CA GLU A 3 7.56 -13.92 16.91
C GLU A 3 8.74 -13.78 15.93
N ILE A 4 8.64 -14.41 14.75
CA ILE A 4 9.72 -14.34 13.75
C ILE A 4 9.84 -12.90 13.22
N PHE A 5 8.72 -12.27 12.89
CA PHE A 5 8.71 -10.92 12.34
C PHE A 5 8.93 -9.84 13.42
N ARG A 6 8.65 -10.13 14.68
CA ARG A 6 8.93 -9.23 15.81
C ARG A 6 10.43 -9.01 16.05
N ASN A 7 11.25 -9.99 15.72
CA ASN A 7 12.71 -9.92 15.87
C ASN A 7 13.42 -9.30 14.64
N ILE A 8 12.69 -9.03 13.57
CA ILE A 8 13.24 -8.45 12.35
C ILE A 8 12.92 -6.96 12.34
N PRO A 9 13.92 -6.06 12.18
CA PRO A 9 13.64 -4.64 11.98
C PRO A 9 12.70 -4.44 10.78
N ALA A 10 11.62 -3.68 10.96
CA ALA A 10 10.56 -3.52 9.97
C ALA A 10 9.90 -4.85 9.53
N GLY A 11 9.75 -5.79 10.46
CA GLY A 11 9.21 -7.13 10.19
C GLY A 11 7.82 -7.12 9.59
N GLY A 12 6.96 -6.20 10.04
CA GLY A 12 5.62 -6.01 9.47
C GLY A 12 5.66 -5.53 8.02
N THR A 13 6.61 -4.65 7.67
CA THR A 13 6.83 -4.20 6.29
C THR A 13 7.31 -5.35 5.40
N VAL A 14 8.27 -6.14 5.89
CA VAL A 14 8.75 -7.33 5.15
C VAL A 14 7.62 -8.32 4.90
N PHE A 15 6.81 -8.60 5.92
CA PHE A 15 5.64 -9.46 5.78
C PHE A 15 4.66 -8.93 4.72
N ASN A 16 4.35 -7.62 4.74
CA ASN A 16 3.47 -7.01 3.76
C ASN A 16 4.03 -7.15 2.32
N CYS A 17 5.32 -6.92 2.13
CA CYS A 17 5.96 -7.13 0.83
C CYS A 17 5.85 -8.59 0.34
N ILE A 18 6.03 -9.56 1.24
CA ILE A 18 5.91 -10.99 0.91
C ILE A 18 4.48 -11.33 0.49
N THR A 19 3.49 -10.85 1.21
CA THR A 19 2.08 -11.11 0.88
C THR A 19 1.67 -10.50 -0.45
N ILE A 20 2.12 -9.27 -0.75
CA ILE A 20 1.90 -8.64 -2.06
C ILE A 20 2.62 -9.41 -3.16
N LEU A 21 3.86 -9.87 -2.92
CA LEU A 21 4.61 -10.67 -3.89
C LEU A 21 3.86 -11.97 -4.24
N ILE A 22 3.41 -12.69 -3.22
CA ILE A 22 2.64 -13.94 -3.39
C ILE A 22 1.32 -13.63 -4.11
N GLY A 23 0.56 -12.66 -3.61
CA GLY A 23 -0.73 -12.29 -4.19
C GLY A 23 -0.61 -11.83 -5.65
N SER A 24 0.36 -10.96 -5.94
CA SER A 24 0.61 -10.52 -7.32
C SER A 24 1.04 -11.68 -8.23
N SER A 25 1.86 -12.61 -7.72
CA SER A 25 2.26 -13.79 -8.50
C SER A 25 1.06 -14.68 -8.84
N ILE A 26 0.17 -14.90 -7.87
CA ILE A 26 -1.09 -15.62 -8.10
C ILE A 26 -1.96 -14.85 -9.11
N GLY A 27 -2.10 -13.54 -8.95
CA GLY A 27 -2.88 -12.68 -9.85
C GLY A 27 -2.36 -12.73 -11.29
N LEU A 28 -1.05 -12.68 -11.49
CA LEU A 28 -0.42 -12.78 -12.80
C LEU A 28 -0.67 -14.14 -13.46
N ALA A 29 -0.64 -15.22 -12.67
CA ALA A 29 -0.93 -16.56 -13.17
C ALA A 29 -2.42 -16.74 -13.49
N ALA A 30 -3.31 -16.24 -12.64
CA ALA A 30 -4.76 -16.36 -12.75
C ALA A 30 -5.39 -15.32 -13.68
N GLY A 31 -4.74 -14.20 -13.93
CA GLY A 31 -5.30 -13.06 -14.68
C GLY A 31 -5.73 -13.42 -16.10
N LYS A 32 -5.05 -14.37 -16.73
CA LYS A 32 -5.42 -14.89 -18.07
C LYS A 32 -6.80 -15.60 -18.10
N PHE A 33 -7.29 -16.02 -16.94
CA PHE A 33 -8.57 -16.71 -16.81
C PHE A 33 -9.71 -15.77 -16.38
N ILE A 34 -9.40 -14.50 -16.06
CA ILE A 34 -10.40 -13.53 -15.61
C ILE A 34 -10.85 -12.70 -16.83
N PRO A 35 -12.11 -12.85 -17.31
CA PRO A 35 -12.62 -12.06 -18.40
C PRO A 35 -12.61 -10.55 -18.06
N GLU A 36 -12.38 -9.69 -19.05
CA GLU A 36 -12.35 -8.22 -18.87
C GLU A 36 -13.59 -7.67 -18.16
N LYS A 37 -14.78 -8.21 -18.50
CA LYS A 37 -16.05 -7.84 -17.84
C LYS A 37 -16.00 -8.13 -16.32
N MET A 38 -15.39 -9.25 -15.94
CA MET A 38 -15.28 -9.64 -14.53
C MET A 38 -14.25 -8.77 -13.79
N GLN A 39 -13.17 -8.38 -14.47
CA GLN A 39 -12.19 -7.44 -13.93
C GLN A 39 -12.86 -6.10 -13.57
N GLY A 40 -13.67 -5.51 -14.47
CA GLY A 40 -14.40 -4.29 -14.19
C GLY A 40 -15.35 -4.42 -12.98
N THR A 41 -16.06 -5.55 -12.88
CA THR A 41 -16.94 -5.82 -11.73
C THR A 41 -16.14 -5.91 -10.42
N ILE A 42 -15.01 -6.60 -10.43
CA ILE A 42 -14.11 -6.72 -9.26
C ILE A 42 -13.60 -5.34 -8.83
N PHE A 43 -13.19 -4.48 -9.78
CA PHE A 43 -12.77 -3.11 -9.47
C PHE A 43 -13.89 -2.29 -8.83
N ASN A 44 -15.10 -2.39 -9.32
CA ASN A 44 -16.25 -1.72 -8.71
C ASN A 44 -16.49 -2.22 -7.28
N CYS A 45 -16.38 -3.53 -7.03
CA CYS A 45 -16.47 -4.10 -5.68
C CYS A 45 -15.35 -3.59 -4.77
N LEU A 46 -14.11 -3.52 -5.26
CA LEU A 46 -12.98 -2.97 -4.51
C LEU A 46 -13.21 -1.48 -4.19
N GLY A 47 -13.70 -0.70 -5.15
CA GLY A 47 -14.05 0.70 -4.94
C GLY A 47 -15.11 0.87 -3.84
N LEU A 48 -16.18 0.06 -3.87
CA LEU A 48 -17.23 0.06 -2.84
C LEU A 48 -16.67 -0.35 -1.47
N PHE A 49 -15.80 -1.36 -1.42
CA PHE A 49 -15.15 -1.78 -0.17
C PHE A 49 -14.25 -0.68 0.39
N THR A 50 -13.48 0.00 -0.45
CA THR A 50 -12.64 1.13 -0.05
C THR A 50 -13.47 2.28 0.51
N LEU A 51 -14.59 2.61 -0.13
CA LEU A 51 -15.55 3.58 0.38
C LEU A 51 -16.11 3.17 1.75
N TYR A 52 -16.52 1.91 1.91
CA TYR A 52 -17.00 1.38 3.18
C TYR A 52 -15.96 1.55 4.31
N VAL A 53 -14.70 1.16 4.04
CA VAL A 53 -13.60 1.32 5.00
C VAL A 53 -13.38 2.80 5.33
N GLY A 54 -13.34 3.67 4.32
CA GLY A 54 -13.17 5.11 4.51
C GLY A 54 -14.28 5.73 5.35
N ILE A 55 -15.54 5.38 5.10
CA ILE A 55 -16.68 5.85 5.88
C ILE A 55 -16.59 5.36 7.33
N ASN A 56 -16.31 4.06 7.55
CA ASN A 56 -16.14 3.50 8.89
C ASN A 56 -15.04 4.20 9.69
N MET A 57 -13.90 4.45 9.07
CA MET A 57 -12.80 5.17 9.72
C MET A 57 -13.17 6.62 10.05
N THR A 58 -13.91 7.28 9.16
CA THR A 58 -14.39 8.66 9.37
C THR A 58 -15.41 8.73 10.52
N LEU A 59 -16.35 7.79 10.56
CA LEU A 59 -17.37 7.72 11.62
C LEU A 59 -16.77 7.39 13.00
N GLY A 60 -15.66 6.65 13.03
CA GLY A 60 -14.92 6.33 14.27
C GLY A 60 -14.11 7.51 14.82
N THR A 61 -13.98 8.60 14.08
CA THR A 61 -13.13 9.73 14.50
C THR A 61 -13.80 10.64 15.51
N LYS A 62 -13.06 11.02 16.55
CA LYS A 62 -13.52 11.99 17.57
C LYS A 62 -13.13 13.43 17.22
N HIS A 63 -12.32 13.63 16.17
CA HIS A 63 -11.72 14.93 15.82
C HIS A 63 -11.97 15.27 14.34
N SER A 64 -13.23 15.46 13.96
CA SER A 64 -13.65 15.72 12.56
C SER A 64 -12.95 16.92 11.93
N ILE A 65 -12.69 17.99 12.71
CA ILE A 65 -12.00 19.19 12.23
C ILE A 65 -10.52 18.86 11.88
N ALA A 66 -9.86 18.05 12.72
CA ALA A 66 -8.48 17.64 12.45
C ALA A 66 -8.40 16.80 11.15
N VAL A 67 -9.37 15.92 10.92
CA VAL A 67 -9.45 15.14 9.67
C VAL A 67 -9.63 16.07 8.47
N LEU A 68 -10.56 17.04 8.55
CA LEU A 68 -10.77 18.01 7.46
C LEU A 68 -9.51 18.80 7.15
N LEU A 69 -8.86 19.35 8.18
CA LEU A 69 -7.62 20.12 8.00
C LEU A 69 -6.49 19.26 7.43
N SER A 70 -6.36 18.01 7.90
CA SER A 70 -5.35 17.07 7.38
C SER A 70 -5.58 16.73 5.91
N LEU A 71 -6.84 16.54 5.50
CA LEU A 71 -7.19 16.31 4.09
C LEU A 71 -6.84 17.53 3.22
N VAL A 72 -7.22 18.74 3.65
CA VAL A 72 -6.95 19.97 2.89
C VAL A 72 -5.44 20.20 2.77
N LEU A 73 -4.73 20.17 3.90
CA LEU A 73 -3.28 20.41 3.92
C LEU A 73 -2.53 19.29 3.18
N GLY A 74 -2.95 18.03 3.34
CA GLY A 74 -2.38 16.90 2.64
C GLY A 74 -2.58 17.00 1.12
N THR A 75 -3.76 17.41 0.66
CA THR A 75 -4.05 17.62 -0.76
C THR A 75 -3.17 18.73 -1.34
N ILE A 76 -3.11 19.89 -0.67
CA ILE A 76 -2.28 21.00 -1.11
C ILE A 76 -0.80 20.59 -1.17
N THR A 77 -0.30 19.94 -0.12
CA THR A 77 1.09 19.50 -0.05
C THR A 77 1.38 18.43 -1.12
N GLY A 78 0.49 17.47 -1.31
CA GLY A 78 0.62 16.40 -2.32
C GLY A 78 0.66 16.96 -3.74
N GLU A 79 -0.17 17.96 -4.04
CA GLU A 79 -0.21 18.64 -5.34
C GLU A 79 1.06 19.46 -5.59
N ILE A 80 1.49 20.27 -4.60
CA ILE A 80 2.74 21.05 -4.70
C ILE A 80 3.96 20.14 -4.91
N LEU A 81 4.03 19.03 -4.19
CA LEU A 81 5.12 18.07 -4.33
C LEU A 81 5.03 17.24 -5.63
N GLY A 82 3.89 17.25 -6.29
CA GLY A 82 3.65 16.51 -7.53
C GLY A 82 3.86 15.01 -7.37
N ILE A 83 3.41 14.42 -6.26
CA ILE A 83 3.68 13.03 -5.88
C ILE A 83 3.17 12.08 -6.97
N GLU A 84 1.96 12.29 -7.48
CA GLU A 84 1.38 11.47 -8.53
C GLU A 84 2.21 11.53 -9.82
N LYS A 85 2.64 12.73 -10.23
CA LYS A 85 3.49 12.91 -11.42
C LYS A 85 4.82 12.17 -11.29
N LYS A 86 5.43 12.21 -10.10
CA LYS A 86 6.68 11.48 -9.82
C LYS A 86 6.48 9.97 -9.86
N LEU A 87 5.38 9.46 -9.30
CA LEU A 87 5.05 8.05 -9.37
C LEU A 87 4.77 7.59 -10.80
N ASN A 88 4.02 8.37 -11.58
CA ASN A 88 3.80 8.09 -13.01
C ASN A 88 5.11 8.03 -13.76
N SER A 89 6.00 9.00 -13.57
CA SER A 89 7.33 9.01 -14.21
C SER A 89 8.17 7.80 -13.82
N LEU A 90 8.15 7.40 -12.55
CA LEU A 90 8.82 6.18 -12.09
C LEU A 90 8.22 4.93 -12.73
N GLY A 91 6.91 4.85 -12.85
CA GLY A 91 6.21 3.76 -13.53
C GLY A 91 6.63 3.66 -15.00
N ASP A 92 6.71 4.77 -15.71
CA ASP A 92 7.12 4.81 -17.12
C ASP A 92 8.60 4.42 -17.29
N ILE A 93 9.49 4.87 -16.41
CA ILE A 93 10.90 4.48 -16.40
C ILE A 93 11.05 2.98 -16.16
N LEU A 94 10.33 2.44 -15.18
CA LEU A 94 10.34 1.00 -14.89
C LEU A 94 9.79 0.20 -16.06
N LYS A 95 8.68 0.63 -16.65
CA LYS A 95 8.08 0.02 -17.85
C LYS A 95 9.10 -0.05 -19.00
N ALA A 96 9.79 1.06 -19.25
CA ALA A 96 10.81 1.12 -20.31
C ALA A 96 12.00 0.20 -20.02
N LYS A 97 12.52 0.20 -18.79
CA LYS A 97 13.67 -0.65 -18.39
C LYS A 97 13.34 -2.14 -18.45
N LEU A 98 12.12 -2.51 -18.08
CA LEU A 98 11.68 -3.91 -18.07
C LEU A 98 11.17 -4.39 -19.42
N HIS A 99 11.14 -3.50 -20.43
CA HIS A 99 10.52 -3.77 -21.74
C HIS A 99 9.11 -4.37 -21.60
N ALA A 100 8.36 -3.91 -20.57
CA ALA A 100 7.04 -4.41 -20.28
C ALA A 100 6.06 -4.01 -21.41
N LYS A 101 5.48 -5.02 -22.05
CA LYS A 101 4.55 -4.82 -23.18
C LYS A 101 3.12 -4.48 -22.70
N ASP A 102 2.84 -4.63 -21.41
CA ASP A 102 1.52 -4.38 -20.85
C ASP A 102 1.16 -2.90 -20.90
N SER A 103 0.05 -2.58 -21.56
CA SER A 103 -0.48 -1.21 -21.63
C SER A 103 -0.88 -0.68 -20.25
N GLY A 104 -1.29 -1.55 -19.32
CA GLY A 104 -1.69 -1.23 -17.96
C GLY A 104 -0.57 -1.11 -16.92
N PHE A 105 0.71 -1.32 -17.30
CA PHE A 105 1.82 -1.36 -16.34
C PHE A 105 1.90 -0.12 -15.45
N THR A 106 1.99 1.07 -16.04
CA THR A 106 2.12 2.32 -15.30
C THR A 106 0.91 2.59 -14.42
N GLN A 107 -0.29 2.35 -14.95
CA GLN A 107 -1.54 2.49 -14.19
C GLN A 107 -1.59 1.52 -13.01
N GLY A 108 -1.25 0.24 -13.23
CA GLY A 108 -1.20 -0.77 -12.17
C GLY A 108 -0.17 -0.45 -11.11
N PHE A 109 1.02 -0.02 -11.51
CA PHE A 109 2.08 0.41 -10.60
C PHE A 109 1.63 1.58 -9.71
N VAL A 110 1.11 2.66 -10.32
CA VAL A 110 0.72 3.87 -9.59
C VAL A 110 -0.47 3.61 -8.68
N SER A 111 -1.53 2.98 -9.22
CA SER A 111 -2.75 2.73 -8.43
C SER A 111 -2.49 1.79 -7.26
N ALA A 112 -1.72 0.70 -7.47
CA ALA A 112 -1.36 -0.21 -6.39
C ALA A 112 -0.44 0.47 -5.37
N SER A 113 0.54 1.27 -5.81
CA SER A 113 1.44 2.01 -4.92
C SER A 113 0.67 2.99 -4.03
N LEU A 114 -0.23 3.77 -4.60
CA LEU A 114 -1.07 4.69 -3.84
C LEU A 114 -1.97 3.93 -2.86
N LEU A 115 -2.65 2.87 -3.31
CA LEU A 115 -3.54 2.10 -2.46
C LEU A 115 -2.82 1.46 -1.27
N PHE A 116 -1.64 0.88 -1.51
CA PHE A 116 -0.89 0.18 -0.47
C PHE A 116 -0.13 1.14 0.46
N CYS A 117 0.32 2.30 -0.02
CA CYS A 117 1.02 3.28 0.81
C CYS A 117 0.05 4.18 1.59
N VAL A 118 -1.07 4.58 0.97
CA VAL A 118 -2.00 5.55 1.57
C VAL A 118 -3.03 4.84 2.44
N GLY A 119 -2.86 4.95 3.76
CA GLY A 119 -3.82 4.40 4.71
C GLY A 119 -3.34 4.57 6.15
N SER A 120 -4.28 4.78 7.08
CA SER A 120 -3.96 4.93 8.51
C SER A 120 -3.24 3.69 9.06
N MET A 121 -3.61 2.48 8.62
CA MET A 121 -2.94 1.24 9.04
C MET A 121 -1.47 1.19 8.59
N ALA A 122 -1.12 1.79 7.44
CA ALA A 122 0.26 1.83 6.98
C ALA A 122 1.12 2.72 7.91
N ILE A 123 0.59 3.87 8.29
CA ILE A 123 1.29 4.84 9.15
C ILE A 123 1.33 4.34 10.59
N ILE A 124 0.17 4.08 11.18
CA ILE A 124 0.08 3.64 12.58
C ILE A 124 0.82 2.31 12.78
N GLY A 125 0.62 1.36 11.86
CA GLY A 125 1.28 0.07 11.93
C GLY A 125 2.80 0.16 11.81
N ALA A 126 3.32 1.05 10.96
CA ALA A 126 4.76 1.28 10.84
C ALA A 126 5.35 1.90 12.10
N PHE A 127 4.66 2.84 12.73
CA PHE A 127 5.08 3.40 14.02
C PHE A 127 4.99 2.38 15.16
N GLU A 128 3.91 1.58 15.24
CA GLU A 128 3.79 0.50 16.24
C GLU A 128 4.89 -0.55 16.09
N ASP A 129 5.21 -0.92 14.83
CA ASP A 129 6.31 -1.85 14.54
C ASP A 129 7.67 -1.25 14.93
N GLY A 130 7.89 0.06 14.68
CA GLY A 130 9.12 0.75 15.03
C GLY A 130 9.29 1.03 16.52
N ILE A 131 8.25 1.55 17.19
CA ILE A 131 8.33 2.00 18.60
C ILE A 131 8.16 0.83 19.58
N ARG A 132 7.23 -0.10 19.28
CA ARG A 132 6.85 -1.17 20.21
C ARG A 132 7.26 -2.56 19.75
N HIS A 133 7.96 -2.67 18.63
CA HIS A 133 8.26 -3.95 17.98
C HIS A 133 7.04 -4.86 17.82
N ASN A 134 5.88 -4.23 17.51
CA ASN A 134 4.61 -4.91 17.31
C ASN A 134 4.14 -4.83 15.85
N PRO A 135 4.42 -5.87 15.03
CA PRO A 135 4.08 -5.87 13.61
C PRO A 135 2.62 -6.23 13.31
N GLU A 136 1.76 -6.48 14.30
CA GLU A 136 0.42 -7.05 14.11
C GLU A 136 -0.47 -6.23 13.17
N ILE A 137 -0.44 -4.88 13.28
CA ILE A 137 -1.22 -4.00 12.40
C ILE A 137 -0.74 -4.12 10.96
N LEU A 138 0.59 -4.11 10.73
CA LEU A 138 1.16 -4.28 9.39
C LEU A 138 0.96 -5.68 8.84
N MET A 139 0.96 -6.71 9.69
CA MET A 139 0.66 -8.08 9.26
C MET A 139 -0.81 -8.22 8.82
N THR A 140 -1.75 -7.66 9.58
CA THR A 140 -3.16 -7.62 9.19
C THR A 140 -3.34 -6.89 7.87
N LYS A 141 -2.72 -5.72 7.74
CA LYS A 141 -2.70 -4.96 6.48
C LYS A 141 -2.07 -5.77 5.35
N GLY A 142 -0.97 -6.45 5.61
CA GLY A 142 -0.27 -7.29 4.63
C GLY A 142 -1.17 -8.38 4.04
N VAL A 143 -1.98 -9.04 4.87
CA VAL A 143 -2.95 -10.02 4.37
C VAL A 143 -3.98 -9.35 3.45
N MET A 144 -4.49 -8.17 3.84
CA MET A 144 -5.44 -7.42 3.02
C MET A 144 -4.81 -6.98 1.69
N ASP A 145 -3.62 -6.40 1.75
CA ASP A 145 -2.87 -5.95 0.57
C ASP A 145 -2.54 -7.14 -0.35
N GLY A 146 -2.18 -8.30 0.22
CA GLY A 146 -1.94 -9.53 -0.53
C GLY A 146 -3.17 -10.00 -1.33
N ILE A 147 -4.35 -10.00 -0.71
CA ILE A 147 -5.61 -10.35 -1.38
C ILE A 147 -5.91 -9.35 -2.50
N VAL A 148 -5.79 -8.06 -2.23
CA VAL A 148 -6.03 -7.00 -3.21
C VAL A 148 -5.02 -7.08 -4.35
N SER A 149 -3.76 -7.44 -4.07
CA SER A 149 -2.71 -7.54 -5.09
C SER A 149 -2.97 -8.66 -6.10
N VAL A 150 -3.68 -9.75 -5.70
CA VAL A 150 -4.16 -10.78 -6.66
C VAL A 150 -5.01 -10.13 -7.74
N LEU A 151 -5.95 -9.29 -7.34
CA LEU A 151 -6.90 -8.65 -8.25
C LEU A 151 -6.22 -7.59 -9.12
N PHE A 152 -5.36 -6.77 -8.51
CA PHE A 152 -4.63 -5.73 -9.24
C PHE A 152 -3.66 -6.33 -10.28
N ALA A 153 -2.89 -7.35 -9.90
CA ALA A 153 -1.96 -8.00 -10.80
C ALA A 153 -2.68 -8.78 -11.91
N GLY A 154 -3.83 -9.38 -11.60
CA GLY A 154 -4.68 -10.03 -12.58
C GLY A 154 -5.24 -9.07 -13.63
N SER A 155 -5.49 -7.81 -13.25
CA SER A 155 -6.12 -6.80 -14.11
C SER A 155 -5.12 -5.89 -14.81
N PHE A 156 -4.07 -5.45 -14.10
CA PHE A 156 -3.08 -4.49 -14.63
C PHE A 156 -1.72 -5.11 -14.95
N GLY A 157 -1.60 -6.42 -14.75
CA GLY A 157 -0.36 -7.12 -15.05
C GLY A 157 0.76 -6.84 -14.03
N VAL A 158 2.00 -6.95 -14.52
CA VAL A 158 3.21 -6.92 -13.69
C VAL A 158 3.41 -5.58 -12.97
N GLY A 159 2.82 -4.49 -13.46
CA GLY A 159 2.92 -3.17 -12.83
C GLY A 159 2.51 -3.17 -11.36
N ALA A 160 1.44 -3.89 -11.01
CA ALA A 160 0.96 -4.00 -9.64
C ALA A 160 1.99 -4.67 -8.70
N LEU A 161 2.73 -5.66 -9.18
CA LEU A 161 3.80 -6.32 -8.41
C LEU A 161 4.92 -5.34 -8.05
N PHE A 162 5.27 -4.44 -8.98
CA PHE A 162 6.34 -3.47 -8.74
C PHE A 162 5.98 -2.40 -7.70
N SER A 163 4.72 -2.29 -7.26
CA SER A 163 4.31 -1.45 -6.13
C SER A 163 4.96 -1.83 -4.80
N ILE A 164 5.56 -3.01 -4.70
CA ILE A 164 6.36 -3.44 -3.54
C ILE A 164 7.49 -2.45 -3.25
N PHE A 165 8.14 -1.88 -4.27
CA PHE A 165 9.27 -0.97 -4.08
C PHE A 165 8.88 0.32 -3.35
N PRO A 166 7.89 1.13 -3.84
CA PRO A 166 7.47 2.32 -3.11
C PRO A 166 6.87 1.98 -1.74
N LEU A 167 6.16 0.86 -1.61
CA LEU A 167 5.64 0.40 -0.32
C LEU A 167 6.77 0.13 0.68
N PHE A 168 7.78 -0.66 0.28
CA PHE A 168 8.91 -1.00 1.13
C PHE A 168 9.66 0.25 1.60
N ILE A 169 9.92 1.19 0.68
CA ILE A 169 10.58 2.45 1.00
C ILE A 169 9.72 3.27 1.96
N TYR A 170 8.44 3.42 1.68
CA TYR A 170 7.52 4.24 2.48
C TYR A 170 7.30 3.67 3.88
N GLN A 171 6.87 2.41 3.99
CA GLN A 171 6.63 1.77 5.29
C GLN A 171 7.93 1.57 6.07
N GLY A 172 9.01 1.15 5.40
CA GLY A 172 10.32 1.01 6.01
C GLY A 172 10.82 2.33 6.59
N ALA A 173 10.72 3.44 5.84
CA ALA A 173 11.10 4.76 6.33
C ALA A 173 10.27 5.16 7.57
N LEU A 174 8.96 4.93 7.56
CA LEU A 174 8.10 5.22 8.72
C LEU A 174 8.46 4.34 9.94
N THR A 175 8.76 3.06 9.73
CA THR A 175 9.19 2.17 10.82
C THR A 175 10.52 2.63 11.41
N PHE A 176 11.49 2.99 10.57
CA PHE A 176 12.78 3.53 11.06
C PHE A 176 12.61 4.87 11.77
N LEU A 177 11.71 5.74 11.30
CA LEU A 177 11.35 6.96 12.04
C LEU A 177 10.74 6.62 13.40
N GLY A 178 9.93 5.57 13.49
CA GLY A 178 9.39 5.06 14.75
C GLY A 178 10.49 4.60 15.69
N VAL A 179 11.45 3.81 15.23
CA VAL A 179 12.61 3.36 16.01
C VAL A 179 13.41 4.58 16.51
N TRP A 180 13.63 5.56 15.66
CA TRP A 180 14.34 6.78 16.06
C TRP A 180 13.57 7.61 17.10
N ALA A 181 12.24 7.62 17.03
CA ALA A 181 11.37 8.35 17.94
C ALA A 181 11.13 7.61 19.28
N GLU A 182 11.37 6.30 19.35
CA GLU A 182 11.14 5.46 20.53
C GLU A 182 11.72 6.07 21.83
N PRO A 183 13.00 6.50 21.90
CA PRO A 183 13.59 7.04 23.13
C PRO A 183 12.91 8.32 23.63
N PHE A 184 12.27 9.09 22.73
CA PHE A 184 11.60 10.36 23.07
C PHE A 184 10.15 10.15 23.52
N ILE A 185 9.55 8.98 23.21
CA ILE A 185 8.14 8.67 23.49
C ILE A 185 8.03 7.78 24.72
N THR A 186 9.04 6.93 24.97
CA THR A 186 9.05 5.96 26.08
C THR A 186 9.78 6.46 27.32
N ALA A 187 10.41 7.64 27.27
CA ALA A 187 11.02 8.35 28.40
C ALA A 187 9.97 9.15 29.17
#